data_60392931a5a1541d03e90ae174a307d8
#
_entry.id   60392931a5a1541d03e90ae174a307d8
#
_cell.length_a   1.000
_cell.length_b   1.000
_cell.length_c   1.000
_cell.angle_alpha   90.00
_cell.angle_beta   90.00
_cell.angle_gamma   90.00
#
_symmetry.space_group_name_H-M   'P 1'
#
loop_
_entity.id
_entity.type
_entity.pdbx_description
1 polymer ?
#
loop_
_entity_poly.entity_id
_entity_poly.type
_entity_poly.pdbx_seq_one_letter_code
_entity_poly.pdbx_strand_id
1 'polypeptide(L)'
;AKFPLANRDESKLLVYKNNSFEETIFNRLPDYLNNDTLLVFNNTKVIHARLFFRKETGSLIEIFCLEPYNMAISSAFEQRNHCTWLCFVGNNKKWKNGTLSRTITIANKSVTLSVDRKQAVSNAWVVDFEWNDSELSFAHVIEHFGVIPLPPYLNREAVDSDKQRYQTVYAKHEGSVAAPTAGLHFSDYVFDSLERKGIAKEFVTP
;
A
#
# COMPACT_ATOMS: atom_id res chain seq x y z
N ALA A 1 -5.11 12.55 14.29
CA ALA A 1 -4.74 11.45 15.18
C ALA A 1 -3.47 10.78 14.66
N LYS A 2 -2.51 10.43 15.54
CA LYS A 2 -1.27 9.72 15.13
C LYS A 2 -1.51 8.22 14.90
N PHE A 3 -2.52 7.64 15.54
CA PHE A 3 -2.88 6.24 15.45
C PHE A 3 -4.37 6.07 15.11
N PRO A 4 -4.75 5.01 14.40
CA PRO A 4 -6.14 4.69 14.14
C PRO A 4 -6.89 4.34 15.45
N LEU A 5 -8.21 4.49 15.44
CA LEU A 5 -9.07 4.04 16.54
C LEU A 5 -9.00 2.52 16.72
N ALA A 6 -9.36 2.01 17.90
CA ALA A 6 -9.44 0.57 18.16
C ALA A 6 -10.40 -0.09 17.17
N ASN A 7 -11.61 0.43 17.03
CA ASN A 7 -12.58 0.00 16.04
C ASN A 7 -12.58 0.98 14.87
N ARG A 8 -12.36 0.48 13.65
CA ARG A 8 -12.22 1.32 12.45
C ARG A 8 -13.51 2.02 12.04
N ASP A 9 -14.64 1.45 12.36
CA ASP A 9 -15.99 1.94 12.05
C ASP A 9 -16.54 2.92 13.09
N GLU A 10 -15.82 3.19 14.18
CA GLU A 10 -16.13 4.27 15.13
C GLU A 10 -15.58 5.64 14.71
N SER A 11 -14.95 5.71 13.54
CA SER A 11 -14.47 6.99 12.98
C SER A 11 -15.61 7.94 12.74
N LYS A 12 -15.35 9.24 12.92
CA LYS A 12 -16.34 10.29 12.62
C LYS A 12 -16.71 10.26 11.15
N LEU A 13 -17.99 10.42 10.88
CA LEU A 13 -18.59 10.58 9.56
C LEU A 13 -19.29 11.92 9.49
N LEU A 14 -18.90 12.75 8.53
CA LEU A 14 -19.61 13.97 8.17
C LEU A 14 -20.56 13.67 7.02
N VAL A 15 -21.85 13.86 7.25
CA VAL A 15 -22.90 13.70 6.24
C VAL A 15 -23.36 15.07 5.79
N TYR A 16 -23.37 15.31 4.47
CA TYR A 16 -23.97 16.50 3.88
C TYR A 16 -25.18 16.09 3.05
N LYS A 17 -26.37 16.51 3.44
CA LYS A 17 -27.63 16.20 2.75
C LYS A 17 -28.61 17.37 2.92
N ASN A 18 -29.32 17.71 1.87
CA ASN A 18 -30.35 18.76 1.87
C ASN A 18 -29.87 20.12 2.44
N ASN A 19 -28.66 20.55 2.02
CA ASN A 19 -28.01 21.78 2.52
C ASN A 19 -27.75 21.82 4.03
N SER A 20 -27.69 20.66 4.68
CA SER A 20 -27.42 20.52 6.11
C SER A 20 -26.27 19.56 6.35
N PHE A 21 -25.48 19.82 7.39
CA PHE A 21 -24.41 18.97 7.86
C PHE A 21 -24.84 18.24 9.13
N GLU A 22 -24.52 16.97 9.19
CA GLU A 22 -24.70 16.14 10.37
C GLU A 22 -23.38 15.41 10.66
N GLU A 23 -22.93 15.41 11.92
CA GLU A 23 -21.78 14.63 12.38
C GLU A 23 -22.27 13.36 13.08
N THR A 24 -21.75 12.22 12.66
CA THR A 24 -22.09 10.91 13.20
C THR A 24 -20.84 10.01 13.22
N ILE A 25 -21.00 8.70 13.35
CA ILE A 25 -19.93 7.70 13.27
C ILE A 25 -20.13 6.78 12.08
N PHE A 26 -19.03 6.22 11.56
CA PHE A 26 -19.03 5.51 10.27
C PHE A 26 -19.90 4.25 10.28
N ASN A 27 -20.04 3.55 11.40
CA ASN A 27 -20.90 2.36 11.48
C ASN A 27 -22.38 2.66 11.24
N ARG A 28 -22.79 3.93 11.26
CA ARG A 28 -24.14 4.38 10.88
C ARG A 28 -24.28 4.74 9.40
N LEU A 29 -23.23 4.58 8.59
CA LEU A 29 -23.29 4.84 7.15
C LEU A 29 -24.53 4.20 6.48
N PRO A 30 -24.92 2.95 6.79
CA PRO A 30 -26.09 2.34 6.17
C PRO A 30 -27.39 3.15 6.37
N ASP A 31 -27.52 3.90 7.47
CA ASP A 31 -28.73 4.68 7.77
C ASP A 31 -28.95 5.83 6.75
N TYR A 32 -27.88 6.29 6.13
CA TYR A 32 -27.87 7.43 5.20
C TYR A 32 -27.97 7.03 3.72
N LEU A 33 -27.87 5.74 3.41
CA LEU A 33 -27.93 5.22 2.04
C LEU A 33 -29.34 4.70 1.71
N ASN A 34 -29.76 4.87 0.47
CA ASN A 34 -31.01 4.32 -0.02
C ASN A 34 -30.83 2.85 -0.45
N ASN A 35 -31.92 2.09 -0.49
CA ASN A 35 -31.88 0.66 -0.86
C ASN A 35 -31.51 0.43 -2.34
N ASP A 36 -31.64 1.45 -3.20
CA ASP A 36 -31.24 1.44 -4.61
C ASP A 36 -29.77 1.82 -4.82
N THR A 37 -29.03 1.99 -3.74
CA THR A 37 -27.59 2.34 -3.79
C THR A 37 -26.76 1.11 -4.18
N LEU A 38 -25.83 1.31 -5.11
CA LEU A 38 -24.74 0.37 -5.38
C LEU A 38 -23.41 0.95 -4.85
N LEU A 39 -22.77 0.22 -3.95
CA LEU A 39 -21.42 0.56 -3.47
C LEU A 39 -20.37 -0.20 -4.27
N VAL A 40 -19.41 0.52 -4.85
CA VAL A 40 -18.30 -0.06 -5.60
C VAL A 40 -17.00 0.10 -4.82
N PHE A 41 -16.31 -1.01 -4.60
CA PHE A 41 -15.09 -1.08 -3.79
C PHE A 41 -13.88 -1.46 -4.63
N ASN A 42 -12.75 -0.83 -4.35
CA ASN A 42 -11.45 -1.28 -4.83
C ASN A 42 -10.94 -2.39 -3.91
N ASN A 43 -10.82 -3.63 -4.44
CA ASN A 43 -10.42 -4.81 -3.68
C ASN A 43 -8.92 -5.11 -3.76
N THR A 44 -8.10 -4.16 -4.20
CA THR A 44 -6.66 -4.34 -4.22
C THR A 44 -6.05 -4.26 -2.82
N LYS A 45 -5.07 -5.12 -2.60
CA LYS A 45 -4.25 -5.17 -1.39
C LYS A 45 -3.10 -4.19 -1.50
N VAL A 46 -2.86 -3.43 -0.44
CA VAL A 46 -1.73 -2.50 -0.37
C VAL A 46 -0.44 -3.29 -0.22
N ILE A 47 0.51 -3.05 -1.12
CA ILE A 47 1.84 -3.64 -1.08
C ILE A 47 2.79 -2.82 -0.21
N HIS A 48 3.87 -3.44 0.27
CA HIS A 48 4.93 -2.78 1.04
C HIS A 48 5.86 -1.97 0.12
N ALA A 49 5.30 -1.04 -0.63
CA ALA A 49 5.95 -0.34 -1.75
C ALA A 49 7.11 0.58 -1.35
N ARG A 50 7.40 0.75 -0.07
CA ARG A 50 8.44 1.65 0.43
C ARG A 50 9.61 0.86 0.99
N LEU A 51 10.78 0.98 0.36
CA LEU A 51 12.02 0.29 0.74
C LEU A 51 13.07 1.30 1.21
N PHE A 52 13.89 0.88 2.17
CA PHE A 52 14.96 1.70 2.71
C PHE A 52 16.31 1.00 2.57
N PHE A 53 17.27 1.73 2.02
CA PHE A 53 18.65 1.29 1.87
C PHE A 53 19.58 2.28 2.57
N ARG A 54 20.61 1.77 3.23
CA ARG A 54 21.62 2.60 3.87
C ARG A 54 22.94 2.50 3.10
N LYS A 55 23.45 3.65 2.69
CA LYS A 55 24.79 3.72 2.08
C LYS A 55 25.87 3.48 3.14
N GLU A 56 27.07 3.09 2.71
CA GLU A 56 28.26 3.02 3.58
C GLU A 56 28.54 4.35 4.29
N THR A 57 28.24 5.50 3.63
CA THR A 57 28.33 6.85 4.22
C THR A 57 27.29 7.13 5.29
N GLY A 58 26.44 6.16 5.64
CA GLY A 58 25.35 6.29 6.61
C GLY A 58 24.06 6.93 6.07
N SER A 59 24.06 7.48 4.85
CA SER A 59 22.88 8.14 4.28
C SER A 59 21.77 7.13 3.99
N LEU A 60 20.56 7.42 4.46
CA LEU A 60 19.36 6.66 4.15
C LEU A 60 18.78 7.08 2.80
N ILE A 61 18.56 6.12 1.93
CA ILE A 61 17.88 6.27 0.64
C ILE A 61 16.56 5.56 0.73
N GLU A 62 15.49 6.28 0.41
CA GLU A 62 14.13 5.73 0.31
C GLU A 62 13.81 5.46 -1.17
N ILE A 63 13.28 4.28 -1.47
CA ILE A 63 12.75 3.93 -2.79
C ILE A 63 11.28 3.61 -2.61
N PHE A 64 10.42 4.37 -3.28
CA PHE A 64 8.99 4.18 -3.27
C PHE A 64 8.52 3.72 -4.65
N CYS A 65 8.15 2.44 -4.77
CA CYS A 65 7.64 1.85 -5.99
C CYS A 65 6.29 2.47 -6.35
N LEU A 66 6.13 2.94 -7.59
CA LEU A 66 4.91 3.53 -8.13
C LEU A 66 4.18 2.54 -9.01
N GLU A 67 4.86 2.08 -10.07
CA GLU A 67 4.31 1.16 -11.06
C GLU A 67 5.44 0.33 -11.71
N PRO A 68 5.16 -0.87 -12.23
CA PRO A 68 6.13 -1.64 -13.00
C PRO A 68 6.52 -0.90 -14.27
N TYR A 69 7.81 -0.99 -14.63
CA TYR A 69 8.30 -0.37 -15.85
C TYR A 69 8.11 -1.30 -17.05
N ASN A 70 7.26 -0.87 -18.01
CA ASN A 70 6.95 -1.58 -19.26
C ASN A 70 6.34 -3.00 -19.11
N MET A 71 5.62 -3.27 -18.03
CA MET A 71 4.91 -4.55 -17.87
C MET A 71 3.66 -4.40 -17.00
N ALA A 72 2.75 -5.36 -17.08
CA ALA A 72 1.58 -5.42 -16.22
C ALA A 72 1.97 -5.71 -14.76
N ILE A 73 1.21 -5.17 -13.81
CA ILE A 73 1.50 -5.30 -12.39
C ILE A 73 1.50 -6.77 -11.91
N SER A 74 0.57 -7.58 -12.40
CA SER A 74 0.51 -9.01 -12.09
C SER A 74 1.78 -9.74 -12.54
N SER A 75 2.24 -9.46 -13.77
CA SER A 75 3.47 -10.04 -14.31
C SER A 75 4.72 -9.59 -13.54
N ALA A 76 4.74 -8.32 -13.09
CA ALA A 76 5.85 -7.81 -12.30
C ALA A 76 5.97 -8.51 -10.95
N PHE A 77 4.85 -8.79 -10.28
CA PHE A 77 4.85 -9.50 -8.99
C PHE A 77 5.32 -10.96 -9.09
N GLU A 78 5.13 -11.60 -10.24
CA GLU A 78 5.59 -12.95 -10.50
C GLU A 78 7.06 -13.05 -10.93
N GLN A 79 7.70 -11.92 -11.28
CA GLN A 79 9.11 -11.91 -11.67
C GLN A 79 10.00 -12.51 -10.58
N ARG A 80 11.06 -13.19 -11.02
CA ARG A 80 12.06 -13.84 -10.16
C ARG A 80 13.44 -13.32 -10.46
N ASN A 81 14.25 -13.16 -9.43
CA ASN A 81 15.63 -12.64 -9.44
C ASN A 81 15.79 -11.20 -9.93
N HIS A 82 14.90 -10.68 -10.76
CA HIS A 82 15.00 -9.33 -11.30
C HIS A 82 13.59 -8.76 -11.59
N CYS A 83 13.42 -7.46 -11.32
CA CYS A 83 12.23 -6.70 -11.70
C CYS A 83 12.57 -5.21 -11.82
N THR A 84 11.96 -4.51 -12.78
CA THR A 84 12.18 -3.08 -13.00
C THR A 84 10.93 -2.29 -12.71
N TRP A 85 11.06 -1.21 -11.91
CA TRP A 85 9.96 -0.36 -11.50
C TRP A 85 10.27 1.12 -11.70
N LEU A 86 9.22 1.89 -11.95
CA LEU A 86 9.25 3.34 -11.80
C LEU A 86 9.07 3.69 -10.33
N CYS A 87 10.00 4.48 -9.77
CA CYS A 87 10.06 4.75 -8.33
C CYS A 87 10.31 6.22 -8.03
N PHE A 88 9.70 6.73 -6.96
CA PHE A 88 10.25 7.93 -6.33
C PHE A 88 11.46 7.55 -5.48
N VAL A 89 12.49 8.40 -5.52
CA VAL A 89 13.71 8.20 -4.75
C VAL A 89 13.93 9.37 -3.79
N GLY A 90 13.73 9.11 -2.50
CA GLY A 90 14.05 10.06 -1.43
C GLY A 90 15.56 10.17 -1.25
N ASN A 91 16.04 11.40 -0.98
CA ASN A 91 17.47 11.70 -0.88
C ASN A 91 18.27 11.36 -2.15
N ASN A 92 17.66 11.43 -3.34
CA ASN A 92 18.25 11.06 -4.62
C ASN A 92 19.60 11.74 -4.90
N LYS A 93 19.80 12.96 -4.40
CA LYS A 93 21.07 13.69 -4.53
C LYS A 93 22.25 13.00 -3.85
N LYS A 94 21.97 12.16 -2.83
CA LYS A 94 22.97 11.36 -2.11
C LYS A 94 23.25 10.01 -2.77
N TRP A 95 22.40 9.58 -3.71
CA TRP A 95 22.60 8.35 -4.50
C TRP A 95 22.85 8.69 -5.97
N LYS A 96 24.06 9.13 -6.28
CA LYS A 96 24.42 9.53 -7.65
C LYS A 96 24.65 8.33 -8.57
N ASN A 97 25.29 7.31 -8.07
CA ASN A 97 25.67 6.10 -8.79
C ASN A 97 25.94 4.95 -7.80
N GLY A 98 26.15 3.77 -8.33
CA GLY A 98 26.46 2.53 -7.61
C GLY A 98 25.22 1.80 -7.10
N THR A 99 25.36 0.51 -6.91
CA THR A 99 24.34 -0.40 -6.39
C THR A 99 24.14 -0.18 -4.88
N LEU A 100 22.92 -0.17 -4.43
CA LEU A 100 22.59 -0.25 -3.01
C LEU A 100 22.10 -1.67 -2.71
N SER A 101 22.51 -2.22 -1.57
CA SER A 101 22.11 -3.57 -1.17
C SER A 101 21.69 -3.64 0.27
N ARG A 102 20.74 -4.54 0.56
CA ARG A 102 20.33 -4.89 1.89
C ARG A 102 20.12 -6.40 1.99
N THR A 103 20.65 -6.99 3.06
CA THR A 103 20.50 -8.42 3.33
C THR A 103 19.62 -8.63 4.55
N ILE A 104 18.70 -9.58 4.46
CA ILE A 104 17.85 -10.03 5.58
C ILE A 104 17.78 -11.56 5.57
N THR A 105 17.31 -12.12 6.67
CA THR A 105 17.05 -13.56 6.77
C THR A 105 15.58 -13.85 6.54
N ILE A 106 15.27 -14.68 5.55
CA ILE A 106 13.92 -15.16 5.23
C ILE A 106 13.95 -16.69 5.30
N ALA A 107 13.08 -17.29 6.12
CA ALA A 107 13.00 -18.76 6.29
C ALA A 107 14.39 -19.44 6.46
N ASN A 108 15.25 -18.86 7.30
CA ASN A 108 16.62 -19.29 7.58
C ASN A 108 17.61 -19.19 6.39
N LYS A 109 17.25 -18.56 5.28
CA LYS A 109 18.13 -18.22 4.16
C LYS A 109 18.53 -16.75 4.21
N SER A 110 19.78 -16.46 3.89
CA SER A 110 20.26 -15.08 3.72
C SER A 110 19.88 -14.57 2.34
N VAL A 111 18.98 -13.63 2.26
CA VAL A 111 18.51 -13.03 1.01
C VAL A 111 19.04 -11.60 0.91
N THR A 112 19.69 -11.30 -0.19
CA THR A 112 20.21 -9.97 -0.52
C THR A 112 19.39 -9.38 -1.65
N LEU A 113 18.81 -8.20 -1.40
CA LEU A 113 18.18 -7.37 -2.40
C LEU A 113 19.14 -6.24 -2.77
N SER A 114 19.43 -6.12 -4.06
CA SER A 114 20.24 -5.07 -4.66
C SER A 114 19.39 -4.20 -5.56
N VAL A 115 19.68 -2.90 -5.61
CA VAL A 115 18.96 -1.94 -6.44
C VAL A 115 19.91 -1.02 -7.18
N ASP A 116 19.60 -0.76 -8.46
CA ASP A 116 20.32 0.16 -9.33
C ASP A 116 19.38 1.19 -9.92
N ARG A 117 19.77 2.46 -9.77
CA ARG A 117 19.05 3.57 -10.38
C ARG A 117 19.54 3.77 -11.82
N LYS A 118 18.65 3.65 -12.79
CA LYS A 118 18.97 3.77 -14.21
C LYS A 118 18.71 5.20 -14.72
N GLN A 119 17.57 5.45 -15.31
CA GLN A 119 17.24 6.72 -15.95
C GLN A 119 16.14 7.47 -15.21
N ALA A 120 16.14 8.78 -15.34
CA ALA A 120 15.06 9.63 -14.85
C ALA A 120 13.90 9.64 -15.86
N VAL A 121 12.69 9.55 -15.35
CA VAL A 121 11.44 9.70 -16.11
C VAL A 121 10.58 10.71 -15.37
N SER A 122 10.48 11.91 -15.90
CA SER A 122 9.83 13.05 -15.21
C SER A 122 10.42 13.28 -13.82
N ASN A 123 9.62 13.15 -12.76
CA ASN A 123 10.03 13.30 -11.36
C ASN A 123 10.33 11.96 -10.65
N ALA A 124 10.32 10.86 -11.40
CA ALA A 124 10.61 9.52 -10.92
C ALA A 124 11.86 8.93 -11.56
N TRP A 125 12.25 7.74 -11.14
CA TRP A 125 13.41 7.01 -11.61
C TRP A 125 13.02 5.60 -11.97
N VAL A 126 13.58 5.09 -13.06
CA VAL A 126 13.61 3.66 -13.37
C VAL A 126 14.64 3.02 -12.44
N VAL A 127 14.20 2.05 -11.67
CA VAL A 127 15.03 1.31 -10.70
C VAL A 127 14.94 -0.17 -10.99
N ASP A 128 16.09 -0.81 -11.15
CA ASP A 128 16.21 -2.25 -11.23
C ASP A 128 16.37 -2.83 -9.84
N PHE A 129 15.66 -3.91 -9.59
CA PHE A 129 15.71 -4.71 -8.39
C PHE A 129 16.26 -6.10 -8.75
N GLU A 130 17.28 -6.56 -8.03
CA GLU A 130 17.87 -7.89 -8.19
C GLU A 130 17.99 -8.57 -6.83
N TRP A 131 17.66 -9.86 -6.76
CA TRP A 131 17.79 -10.63 -5.52
C TRP A 131 18.32 -12.04 -5.80
N ASN A 132 18.99 -12.62 -4.81
CA ASN A 132 19.77 -13.85 -4.95
C ASN A 132 18.99 -15.14 -4.63
N ASP A 133 17.69 -15.10 -4.41
CA ASP A 133 16.85 -16.29 -4.18
C ASP A 133 15.79 -16.39 -5.28
N SER A 134 15.96 -17.34 -6.19
CA SER A 134 15.04 -17.60 -7.32
C SER A 134 13.70 -18.21 -6.91
N GLU A 135 13.53 -18.64 -5.67
CA GLU A 135 12.27 -19.14 -5.13
C GLU A 135 11.32 -18.00 -4.77
N LEU A 136 11.88 -16.82 -4.48
CA LEU A 136 11.09 -15.64 -4.15
C LEU A 136 10.65 -14.90 -5.41
N SER A 137 9.37 -14.62 -5.53
CA SER A 137 8.84 -13.66 -6.49
C SER A 137 9.06 -12.23 -6.01
N PHE A 138 8.91 -11.23 -6.88
CA PHE A 138 8.99 -9.82 -6.49
C PHE A 138 7.96 -9.43 -5.43
N ALA A 139 6.76 -10.03 -5.46
CA ALA A 139 5.76 -9.84 -4.41
C ALA A 139 6.31 -10.24 -3.03
N HIS A 140 6.96 -11.40 -2.91
CA HIS A 140 7.60 -11.84 -1.66
C HIS A 140 8.74 -10.91 -1.25
N VAL A 141 9.55 -10.45 -2.21
CA VAL A 141 10.65 -9.51 -1.94
C VAL A 141 10.11 -8.22 -1.36
N ILE A 142 9.10 -7.61 -1.98
CA ILE A 142 8.48 -6.38 -1.46
C ILE A 142 7.86 -6.60 -0.07
N GLU A 143 7.21 -7.72 0.17
CA GLU A 143 6.61 -8.03 1.46
C GLU A 143 7.64 -8.08 2.60
N HIS A 144 8.81 -8.68 2.34
CA HIS A 144 9.85 -8.85 3.36
C HIS A 144 10.79 -7.64 3.50
N PHE A 145 11.14 -7.00 2.40
CA PHE A 145 12.07 -5.86 2.38
C PHE A 145 11.41 -4.51 2.54
N GLY A 146 10.15 -4.40 2.16
CA GLY A 146 9.41 -3.16 2.18
C GLY A 146 8.65 -2.91 3.48
N VAL A 147 8.10 -1.71 3.56
CA VAL A 147 7.14 -1.30 4.59
C VAL A 147 5.91 -0.69 3.94
N ILE A 148 4.78 -0.75 4.62
CA ILE A 148 3.55 -0.10 4.15
C ILE A 148 3.78 1.41 4.08
N PRO A 149 3.45 2.05 2.96
CA PRO A 149 3.56 3.49 2.80
C PRO A 149 2.46 4.19 3.61
N LEU A 150 2.81 4.67 4.80
CA LEU A 150 1.89 5.50 5.57
C LEU A 150 1.71 6.87 4.91
N PRO A 151 0.50 7.46 4.98
CA PRO A 151 0.27 8.82 4.52
C PRO A 151 1.23 9.82 5.21
N PRO A 152 1.83 10.77 4.47
CA PRO A 152 2.85 11.68 5.01
C PRO A 152 2.38 12.53 6.20
N TYR A 153 1.09 12.85 6.27
CA TYR A 153 0.53 13.66 7.37
C TYR A 153 0.59 12.98 8.74
N LEU A 154 0.80 11.66 8.81
CA LEU A 154 0.93 10.94 10.09
C LEU A 154 2.25 11.23 10.80
N ASN A 155 3.28 11.58 10.03
CA ASN A 155 4.60 11.99 10.51
C ASN A 155 5.17 11.04 11.59
N ARG A 156 5.08 9.73 11.34
CA ARG A 156 5.65 8.66 12.15
C ARG A 156 6.09 7.48 11.29
N GLU A 157 6.94 6.64 11.83
CA GLU A 157 7.31 5.37 11.20
C GLU A 157 6.16 4.35 11.27
N ALA A 158 6.15 3.42 10.32
CA ALA A 158 5.20 2.31 10.31
C ALA A 158 5.55 1.33 11.43
N VAL A 159 4.52 0.81 12.10
CA VAL A 159 4.61 -0.26 13.09
C VAL A 159 3.90 -1.52 12.58
N ASP A 160 4.19 -2.68 13.17
CA ASP A 160 3.64 -3.96 12.66
C ASP A 160 2.11 -3.98 12.57
N SER A 161 1.43 -3.33 13.51
CA SER A 161 -0.03 -3.23 13.47
C SER A 161 -0.56 -2.47 12.25
N ASP A 162 0.24 -1.60 11.62
CA ASP A 162 -0.17 -0.87 10.41
C ASP A 162 -0.35 -1.81 9.21
N LYS A 163 0.35 -2.95 9.16
CA LYS A 163 0.19 -3.96 8.11
C LYS A 163 -1.27 -4.43 7.98
N GLN A 164 -1.97 -4.54 9.08
CA GLN A 164 -3.39 -4.91 9.10
C GLN A 164 -4.32 -3.69 9.05
N ARG A 165 -3.90 -2.58 9.68
CA ARG A 165 -4.73 -1.37 9.80
C ARG A 165 -4.88 -0.60 8.49
N TYR A 166 -3.87 -0.62 7.62
CA TYR A 166 -3.90 0.02 6.30
C TYR A 166 -4.30 -0.93 5.17
N GLN A 167 -4.88 -2.09 5.53
CA GLN A 167 -5.59 -2.96 4.60
C GLN A 167 -7.10 -2.86 4.84
N THR A 168 -7.89 -2.88 3.76
CA THR A 168 -9.33 -3.05 3.86
C THR A 168 -9.65 -4.51 4.21
N VAL A 169 -10.78 -4.75 4.88
CA VAL A 169 -11.23 -6.11 5.24
C VAL A 169 -11.58 -6.97 4.02
N TYR A 170 -11.76 -6.34 2.86
CA TYR A 170 -12.13 -6.97 1.59
C TYR A 170 -10.98 -7.00 0.56
N ALA A 171 -9.75 -6.62 0.93
CA ALA A 171 -8.60 -6.67 0.04
C ALA A 171 -8.27 -8.12 -0.35
N LYS A 172 -8.16 -8.38 -1.67
CA LYS A 172 -7.90 -9.73 -2.22
C LYS A 172 -6.68 -9.78 -3.15
N HIS A 173 -6.55 -8.81 -4.05
CA HIS A 173 -5.55 -8.83 -5.13
C HIS A 173 -4.43 -7.86 -4.84
N GLU A 174 -3.19 -8.32 -4.85
CA GLU A 174 -2.03 -7.43 -4.71
C GLU A 174 -1.95 -6.49 -5.90
N GLY A 175 -1.64 -5.21 -5.66
CA GLY A 175 -1.54 -4.27 -6.79
C GLY A 175 -1.68 -2.80 -6.44
N SER A 176 -1.98 -2.43 -5.21
CA SER A 176 -2.09 -1.02 -4.84
C SER A 176 -0.89 -0.54 -4.02
N VAL A 177 -0.29 0.56 -4.44
CA VAL A 177 0.76 1.27 -3.66
C VAL A 177 0.17 2.27 -2.66
N ALA A 178 -1.13 2.52 -2.69
CA ALA A 178 -1.84 3.45 -1.81
C ALA A 178 -3.08 2.80 -1.19
N ALA A 179 -3.27 2.98 0.12
CA ALA A 179 -4.45 2.50 0.79
C ALA A 179 -5.70 3.28 0.32
N PRO A 180 -6.82 2.59 -0.01
CA PRO A 180 -8.11 3.23 -0.24
C PRO A 180 -8.67 3.71 1.09
N THR A 181 -8.24 4.91 1.54
CA THR A 181 -8.42 5.39 2.92
C THR A 181 -9.87 5.43 3.37
N ALA A 182 -10.82 5.74 2.48
CA ALA A 182 -12.26 5.69 2.79
C ALA A 182 -12.71 4.24 3.07
N GLY A 183 -12.16 3.26 2.35
CA GLY A 183 -12.43 1.84 2.54
C GLY A 183 -11.94 1.27 3.87
N LEU A 184 -10.95 1.91 4.49
CA LEU A 184 -10.39 1.44 5.77
C LEU A 184 -11.38 1.51 6.95
N HIS A 185 -12.45 2.29 6.84
CA HIS A 185 -13.46 2.41 7.89
C HIS A 185 -14.49 1.29 7.87
N PHE A 186 -14.59 0.54 6.77
CA PHE A 186 -15.50 -0.60 6.68
C PHE A 186 -15.03 -1.75 7.58
N SER A 187 -15.98 -2.32 8.32
CA SER A 187 -15.85 -3.53 9.13
C SER A 187 -16.88 -4.55 8.67
N ASP A 188 -16.72 -5.80 9.12
CA ASP A 188 -17.73 -6.85 8.85
C ASP A 188 -19.11 -6.44 9.35
N TYR A 189 -19.18 -5.78 10.51
CA TYR A 189 -20.43 -5.24 11.05
C TYR A 189 -21.11 -4.25 10.08
N VAL A 190 -20.36 -3.34 9.46
CA VAL A 190 -20.92 -2.40 8.48
C VAL A 190 -21.41 -3.14 7.24
N PHE A 191 -20.66 -4.14 6.75
CA PHE A 191 -21.07 -4.95 5.61
C PHE A 191 -22.35 -5.75 5.90
N ASP A 192 -22.46 -6.38 7.07
CA ASP A 192 -23.68 -7.07 7.50
C ASP A 192 -24.89 -6.13 7.61
N SER A 193 -24.65 -4.90 8.04
CA SER A 193 -25.70 -3.87 8.13
C SER A 193 -26.17 -3.39 6.76
N LEU A 194 -25.25 -3.23 5.79
CA LEU A 194 -25.58 -2.94 4.39
C LEU A 194 -26.40 -4.06 3.75
N GLU A 195 -25.98 -5.31 3.96
CA GLU A 195 -26.66 -6.50 3.43
C GLU A 195 -28.08 -6.64 3.98
N ARG A 196 -28.26 -6.49 5.30
CA ARG A 196 -29.58 -6.47 5.92
C ARG A 196 -30.51 -5.39 5.36
N LYS A 197 -29.96 -4.27 4.92
CA LYS A 197 -30.69 -3.16 4.28
C LYS A 197 -30.92 -3.38 2.77
N GLY A 198 -30.35 -4.45 2.19
CA GLY A 198 -30.47 -4.74 0.75
C GLY A 198 -29.64 -3.84 -0.16
N ILE A 199 -28.59 -3.18 0.39
CA ILE A 199 -27.68 -2.33 -0.39
C ILE A 199 -26.70 -3.22 -1.15
N ALA A 200 -26.68 -3.05 -2.48
CA ALA A 200 -25.80 -3.84 -3.35
C ALA A 200 -24.33 -3.41 -3.22
N LYS A 201 -23.42 -4.37 -3.39
CA LYS A 201 -21.97 -4.13 -3.38
C LYS A 201 -21.31 -4.84 -4.56
N GLU A 202 -20.34 -4.16 -5.20
CA GLU A 202 -19.53 -4.67 -6.28
C GLU A 202 -18.06 -4.32 -6.06
N PHE A 203 -17.16 -5.07 -6.70
CA PHE A 203 -15.72 -4.90 -6.53
C PHE A 203 -15.06 -4.67 -7.89
N VAL A 204 -14.09 -3.75 -7.89
CA VAL A 204 -13.19 -3.52 -9.02
C VAL A 204 -11.74 -3.80 -8.61
N THR A 205 -10.97 -4.34 -9.54
CA THR A 205 -9.52 -4.56 -9.42
C THR A 205 -8.85 -3.71 -10.48
N PRO A 206 -8.44 -2.45 -10.17
CA PRO A 206 -7.79 -1.55 -11.13
C PRO A 206 -6.39 -2.03 -11.52
#